data_3335ff39ae40b718c23e275f3c467187
#
_entry.id   3335ff39ae40b718c23e275f3c467187
#
_cell.length_a   1.000
_cell.length_b   1.000
_cell.length_c   1.000
_cell.angle_alpha   90.00
_cell.angle_beta   90.00
_cell.angle_gamma   90.00
#
_symmetry.space_group_name_H-M   'P 1'
#
loop_
_entity.id
_entity.type
_entity.pdbx_description
1 polymer ?
#
loop_
_entity_poly.entity_id
_entity_poly.type
_entity_poly.pdbx_seq_one_letter_code
_entity_poly.pdbx_strand_id
1 'polypeptide(L)'
;MTTGSPKPTYDDVKLIMKLYDLRREPRMREARKWFGSYFKAKTLEEFNALCPPGSEPNASYRMLTSYWEMVASFVTNGVLHQELFFEGNREFLFVWERIRDVVPELRTAFSNPIELKHLELISQAYIQWWSRQAPGAYEAFSKRVRG
;
A
#
# COMPACT_ATOMS: atom_id res chain seq x y z
N MET A 1 -21.82 -6.70 23.60
CA MET A 1 -21.45 -5.35 23.55
C MET A 1 -20.64 -5.08 22.32
N THR A 2 -20.99 -4.13 21.60
CA THR A 2 -20.20 -3.79 20.49
C THR A 2 -19.18 -2.83 20.88
N THR A 3 -18.04 -3.23 20.69
CA THR A 3 -17.05 -2.25 20.67
C THR A 3 -17.10 -1.64 19.29
N GLY A 4 -17.85 -0.63 19.14
CA GLY A 4 -17.68 0.18 17.97
C GLY A 4 -16.22 0.56 17.86
N SER A 5 -15.75 0.82 16.67
CA SER A 5 -14.43 1.41 16.49
C SER A 5 -14.35 2.67 17.33
N PRO A 6 -13.22 2.97 17.95
CA PRO A 6 -13.07 4.24 18.63
C PRO A 6 -13.34 5.37 17.65
N LYS A 7 -13.82 6.47 18.16
CA LYS A 7 -13.99 7.66 17.31
C LYS A 7 -12.62 8.16 16.90
N PRO A 8 -12.48 8.66 15.67
CA PRO A 8 -11.25 9.31 15.30
C PRO A 8 -11.02 10.56 16.13
N THR A 9 -9.76 10.92 16.29
CA THR A 9 -9.37 12.07 17.10
C THR A 9 -8.60 13.07 16.25
N TYR A 10 -8.35 14.25 16.83
CA TYR A 10 -7.52 15.24 16.17
C TYR A 10 -6.11 14.69 15.91
N ASP A 11 -5.60 13.83 16.81
CA ASP A 11 -4.29 13.20 16.59
C ASP A 11 -4.27 12.34 15.33
N ASP A 12 -5.38 11.65 15.03
CA ASP A 12 -5.48 10.90 13.76
C ASP A 12 -5.36 11.84 12.56
N VAL A 13 -6.04 13.00 12.61
CA VAL A 13 -5.96 13.98 11.52
C VAL A 13 -4.54 14.52 11.37
N LYS A 14 -3.89 14.84 12.48
CA LYS A 14 -2.51 15.35 12.45
C LYS A 14 -1.56 14.33 11.84
N LEU A 15 -1.69 13.06 12.22
CA LEU A 15 -0.84 12.02 11.66
C LEU A 15 -1.10 11.85 10.16
N ILE A 16 -2.36 11.83 9.74
CA ILE A 16 -2.71 11.73 8.32
C ILE A 16 -2.11 12.89 7.53
N MET A 17 -2.20 14.11 8.05
CA MET A 17 -1.64 15.28 7.37
C MET A 17 -0.12 15.20 7.28
N LYS A 18 0.54 14.71 8.34
CA LYS A 18 1.98 14.51 8.32
C LYS A 18 2.38 13.48 7.27
N LEU A 19 1.65 12.38 7.19
CA LEU A 19 1.90 11.33 6.20
C LEU A 19 1.68 11.85 4.78
N TYR A 20 0.66 12.68 4.59
CA TYR A 20 0.39 13.31 3.30
C TYR A 20 1.57 14.19 2.88
N ASP A 21 2.10 15.00 3.80
CA ASP A 21 3.26 15.85 3.50
C ASP A 21 4.48 15.04 3.12
N LEU A 22 4.74 13.94 3.83
CA LEU A 22 5.89 13.07 3.53
C LEU A 22 5.78 12.46 2.12
N ARG A 23 4.56 12.14 1.69
CA ARG A 23 4.31 11.58 0.37
C ARG A 23 4.59 12.58 -0.75
N ARG A 24 4.51 13.87 -0.45
CA ARG A 24 4.70 14.95 -1.42
C ARG A 24 6.16 15.41 -1.54
N GLU A 25 7.05 14.88 -0.73
CA GLU A 25 8.46 15.19 -0.81
C GLU A 25 8.98 14.81 -2.22
N PRO A 26 9.89 15.62 -2.83
CA PRO A 26 10.26 15.42 -4.24
C PRO A 26 10.77 14.02 -4.60
N ARG A 27 11.62 13.42 -3.77
CA ARG A 27 12.14 12.09 -4.07
C ARG A 27 11.04 11.04 -3.98
N MET A 28 10.12 11.20 -3.03
CA MET A 28 8.97 10.30 -2.93
C MET A 28 8.05 10.43 -4.14
N ARG A 29 7.83 11.67 -4.62
CA ARG A 29 7.02 11.87 -5.82
C ARG A 29 7.64 11.19 -7.04
N GLU A 30 8.97 11.21 -7.15
CA GLU A 30 9.66 10.50 -8.22
C GLU A 30 9.42 8.99 -8.13
N ALA A 31 9.54 8.43 -6.92
CA ALA A 31 9.30 7.00 -6.70
C ALA A 31 7.87 6.63 -7.07
N ARG A 32 6.89 7.44 -6.67
CA ARG A 32 5.48 7.20 -6.98
C ARG A 32 5.21 7.26 -8.47
N LYS A 33 5.81 8.22 -9.16
CA LYS A 33 5.65 8.38 -10.60
C LYS A 33 6.26 7.19 -11.34
N TRP A 34 7.46 6.80 -10.93
CA TRP A 34 8.12 5.63 -11.53
C TRP A 34 7.26 4.38 -11.35
N PHE A 35 6.78 4.15 -10.13
CA PHE A 35 5.99 2.96 -9.82
C PHE A 35 4.72 2.91 -10.68
N GLY A 36 3.99 4.01 -10.74
CA GLY A 36 2.74 4.08 -11.49
C GLY A 36 2.95 3.87 -12.99
N SER A 37 4.09 4.34 -13.51
CA SER A 37 4.35 4.27 -14.94
C SER A 37 4.96 2.93 -15.38
N TYR A 38 5.77 2.30 -14.54
CA TYR A 38 6.60 1.18 -14.98
C TYR A 38 6.40 -0.12 -14.22
N PHE A 39 5.90 -0.09 -12.98
CA PHE A 39 5.83 -1.33 -12.20
C PHE A 39 4.64 -2.18 -12.63
N LYS A 40 4.91 -3.27 -13.34
CA LYS A 40 3.91 -4.25 -13.77
C LYS A 40 4.42 -5.68 -13.63
N ALA A 41 5.46 -5.89 -12.84
CA ALA A 41 6.05 -7.20 -12.65
C ALA A 41 5.08 -8.13 -11.89
N LYS A 42 4.89 -9.33 -12.39
CA LYS A 42 4.03 -10.34 -11.78
C LYS A 42 4.80 -11.56 -11.30
N THR A 43 6.06 -11.69 -11.70
CA THR A 43 6.93 -12.79 -11.30
C THR A 43 8.23 -12.24 -10.74
N LEU A 44 8.93 -13.07 -10.00
CA LEU A 44 10.24 -12.69 -9.45
C LEU A 44 11.22 -12.37 -10.57
N GLU A 45 11.17 -13.11 -11.68
CA GLU A 45 12.03 -12.85 -12.81
C GLU A 45 11.79 -11.46 -13.39
N GLU A 46 10.52 -11.11 -13.60
CA GLU A 46 10.15 -9.78 -14.08
C GLU A 46 10.55 -8.69 -13.08
N PHE A 47 10.37 -8.95 -11.80
CA PHE A 47 10.77 -8.03 -10.76
C PHE A 47 12.27 -7.76 -10.79
N ASN A 48 13.07 -8.82 -10.87
CA ASN A 48 14.52 -8.68 -10.90
C ASN A 48 15.01 -7.99 -12.16
N ALA A 49 14.30 -8.16 -13.27
CA ALA A 49 14.64 -7.47 -14.52
C ALA A 49 14.30 -5.97 -14.42
N LEU A 50 13.18 -5.63 -13.79
CA LEU A 50 12.74 -4.24 -13.66
C LEU A 50 13.50 -3.50 -12.56
N CYS A 51 13.74 -4.17 -11.44
CA CYS A 51 14.32 -3.56 -10.24
C CYS A 51 15.50 -4.38 -9.73
N PRO A 52 16.60 -4.50 -10.49
CA PRO A 52 17.74 -5.27 -10.00
C PRO A 52 18.30 -4.65 -8.71
N PRO A 53 18.82 -5.47 -7.79
CA PRO A 53 19.40 -4.95 -6.55
C PRO A 53 20.44 -3.86 -6.84
N GLY A 54 20.37 -2.77 -6.07
CA GLY A 54 21.31 -1.65 -6.23
C GLY A 54 20.94 -0.64 -7.30
N SER A 55 19.86 -0.89 -8.05
CA SER A 55 19.45 0.04 -9.10
C SER A 55 18.55 1.15 -8.55
N GLU A 56 18.40 2.23 -9.31
CA GLU A 56 17.50 3.33 -8.97
C GLU A 56 16.04 2.86 -8.92
N PRO A 57 15.55 2.06 -9.88
CA PRO A 57 14.19 1.50 -9.76
C PRO A 57 13.99 0.68 -8.49
N ASN A 58 15.00 -0.09 -8.07
CA ASN A 58 14.90 -0.86 -6.84
C ASN A 58 14.78 0.07 -5.64
N ALA A 59 15.56 1.17 -5.61
CA ALA A 59 15.46 2.16 -4.54
C ALA A 59 14.07 2.79 -4.49
N SER A 60 13.49 3.11 -5.65
CA SER A 60 12.14 3.67 -5.73
C SER A 60 11.09 2.67 -5.24
N TYR A 61 11.22 1.41 -5.64
CA TYR A 61 10.32 0.36 -5.17
C TYR A 61 10.36 0.25 -3.64
N ARG A 62 11.56 0.17 -3.06
CA ARG A 62 11.71 0.04 -1.61
C ARG A 62 11.19 1.26 -0.87
N MET A 63 11.44 2.44 -1.40
CA MET A 63 10.97 3.67 -0.78
C MET A 63 9.44 3.70 -0.70
N LEU A 64 8.78 3.39 -1.81
CA LEU A 64 7.32 3.44 -1.84
C LEU A 64 6.68 2.33 -1.02
N THR A 65 7.16 1.10 -1.16
CA THR A 65 6.55 -0.02 -0.45
C THR A 65 6.82 0.03 1.05
N SER A 66 8.02 0.44 1.47
CA SER A 66 8.30 0.57 2.89
C SER A 66 7.50 1.70 3.54
N TYR A 67 7.26 2.79 2.79
CA TYR A 67 6.41 3.87 3.27
C TYR A 67 5.00 3.36 3.57
N TRP A 68 4.37 2.68 2.60
CA TRP A 68 3.00 2.21 2.80
C TRP A 68 2.92 1.05 3.80
N GLU A 69 3.94 0.21 3.87
CA GLU A 69 3.98 -0.82 4.90
C GLU A 69 4.03 -0.20 6.30
N MET A 70 4.81 0.85 6.48
CA MET A 70 4.89 1.58 7.75
C MET A 70 3.54 2.21 8.10
N VAL A 71 2.94 2.93 7.15
CA VAL A 71 1.64 3.56 7.36
C VAL A 71 0.59 2.50 7.70
N ALA A 72 0.61 1.40 6.96
CA ALA A 72 -0.30 0.28 7.22
C ALA A 72 -0.14 -0.26 8.64
N SER A 73 1.09 -0.32 9.13
CA SER A 73 1.33 -0.82 10.50
C SER A 73 0.71 0.08 11.56
N PHE A 74 0.61 1.38 11.30
CA PHE A 74 -0.06 2.30 12.23
C PHE A 74 -1.54 1.98 12.33
N VAL A 75 -2.15 1.60 11.21
CA VAL A 75 -3.57 1.25 11.17
C VAL A 75 -3.80 -0.13 11.81
N THR A 76 -3.02 -1.13 11.43
CA THR A 76 -3.22 -2.50 11.93
C THR A 76 -2.93 -2.62 13.40
N ASN A 77 -2.08 -1.75 13.95
CA ASN A 77 -1.79 -1.73 15.38
C ASN A 77 -2.74 -0.83 16.17
N GLY A 78 -3.73 -0.26 15.52
CA GLY A 78 -4.75 0.53 16.21
C GLY A 78 -4.31 1.93 16.61
N VAL A 79 -3.17 2.40 16.14
CA VAL A 79 -2.68 3.75 16.43
C VAL A 79 -3.38 4.79 15.57
N LEU A 80 -3.61 4.47 14.29
CA LEU A 80 -4.29 5.35 13.36
C LEU A 80 -5.68 4.78 13.07
N HIS A 81 -6.70 5.64 13.16
CA HIS A 81 -8.09 5.25 12.97
C HIS A 81 -8.31 4.74 11.55
N GLN A 82 -8.75 3.49 11.42
CA GLN A 82 -8.83 2.81 10.13
C GLN A 82 -9.82 3.47 9.16
N GLU A 83 -11.03 3.71 9.60
CA GLU A 83 -12.06 4.24 8.72
C GLU A 83 -11.71 5.64 8.24
N LEU A 84 -11.25 6.50 9.15
CA LEU A 84 -10.84 7.84 8.79
C LEU A 84 -9.70 7.80 7.75
N PHE A 85 -8.73 6.91 7.97
CA PHE A 85 -7.63 6.75 7.04
C PHE A 85 -8.14 6.29 5.67
N PHE A 86 -9.06 5.33 5.64
CA PHE A 86 -9.61 4.82 4.39
C PHE A 86 -10.36 5.88 3.59
N GLU A 87 -11.04 6.81 4.29
CA GLU A 87 -11.81 7.84 3.61
C GLU A 87 -10.95 8.80 2.80
N GLY A 88 -9.70 8.97 3.19
CA GLY A 88 -8.80 9.92 2.53
C GLY A 88 -7.66 9.30 1.74
N ASN A 89 -7.50 7.98 1.76
CA ASN A 89 -6.32 7.34 1.19
C ASN A 89 -6.68 6.07 0.44
N ARG A 90 -6.15 5.91 -0.76
CA ARG A 90 -6.33 4.68 -1.56
C ARG A 90 -5.05 4.26 -2.26
N GLU A 91 -4.01 5.08 -2.26
CA GLU A 91 -2.78 4.75 -2.99
C GLU A 91 -2.16 3.45 -2.50
N PHE A 92 -2.28 3.13 -1.20
CA PHE A 92 -1.76 1.86 -0.70
C PHE A 92 -2.41 0.66 -1.42
N LEU A 93 -3.69 0.77 -1.76
CA LEU A 93 -4.37 -0.30 -2.50
C LEU A 93 -3.85 -0.38 -3.93
N PHE A 94 -3.60 0.76 -4.57
CA PHE A 94 -2.98 0.79 -5.89
C PHE A 94 -1.64 0.06 -5.87
N VAL A 95 -0.81 0.35 -4.88
CA VAL A 95 0.49 -0.31 -4.73
C VAL A 95 0.30 -1.82 -4.54
N TRP A 96 -0.60 -2.21 -3.64
CA TRP A 96 -0.85 -3.63 -3.38
C TRP A 96 -1.32 -4.36 -4.64
N GLU A 97 -2.28 -3.77 -5.38
CA GLU A 97 -2.79 -4.40 -6.60
C GLU A 97 -1.69 -4.67 -7.63
N ARG A 98 -0.69 -3.79 -7.68
CA ARG A 98 0.42 -3.92 -8.62
C ARG A 98 1.47 -4.94 -8.16
N ILE A 99 1.65 -5.15 -6.87
CA ILE A 99 2.72 -6.01 -6.36
C ILE A 99 2.22 -7.37 -5.86
N ARG A 100 0.93 -7.55 -5.66
CA ARG A 100 0.41 -8.73 -4.95
C ARG A 100 0.78 -10.07 -5.62
N ASP A 101 0.94 -10.09 -6.92
CA ASP A 101 1.28 -11.34 -7.60
C ASP A 101 2.73 -11.77 -7.33
N VAL A 102 3.64 -10.81 -7.16
CA VAL A 102 5.06 -11.12 -6.93
C VAL A 102 5.38 -11.27 -5.44
N VAL A 103 4.52 -10.78 -4.54
CA VAL A 103 4.81 -10.80 -3.12
C VAL A 103 5.10 -12.20 -2.56
N PRO A 104 4.34 -13.26 -2.91
CA PRO A 104 4.69 -14.60 -2.41
C PRO A 104 6.09 -15.04 -2.79
N GLU A 105 6.51 -14.74 -4.02
CA GLU A 105 7.86 -15.10 -4.47
C GLU A 105 8.93 -14.26 -3.76
N LEU A 106 8.64 -12.99 -3.48
CA LEU A 106 9.55 -12.14 -2.72
C LEU A 106 9.72 -12.66 -1.29
N ARG A 107 8.63 -13.10 -0.66
CA ARG A 107 8.68 -13.67 0.69
C ARG A 107 9.57 -14.90 0.73
N THR A 108 9.48 -15.74 -0.28
CA THR A 108 10.33 -16.91 -0.38
C THR A 108 11.79 -16.52 -0.62
N ALA A 109 12.02 -15.61 -1.57
CA ALA A 109 13.37 -15.19 -1.93
C ALA A 109 14.10 -14.52 -0.77
N PHE A 110 13.38 -13.77 0.07
CA PHE A 110 13.97 -13.06 1.21
C PHE A 110 13.96 -13.92 2.49
N SER A 111 13.39 -15.12 2.44
CA SER A 111 13.16 -15.95 3.63
C SER A 111 12.40 -15.14 4.70
N ASN A 112 11.46 -14.31 4.27
CA ASN A 112 10.71 -13.42 5.15
C ASN A 112 9.20 -13.55 4.87
N PRO A 113 8.50 -14.45 5.59
CA PRO A 113 7.07 -14.65 5.35
C PRO A 113 6.18 -13.47 5.74
N ILE A 114 6.72 -12.48 6.46
CA ILE A 114 5.94 -11.31 6.86
C ILE A 114 6.24 -10.07 6.03
N GLU A 115 6.97 -10.21 4.93
CA GLU A 115 7.25 -9.10 4.03
C GLU A 115 5.94 -8.48 3.55
N LEU A 116 5.78 -7.17 3.76
CA LEU A 116 4.59 -6.40 3.36
C LEU A 116 3.28 -6.93 3.98
N LYS A 117 3.37 -7.52 5.17
CA LYS A 117 2.24 -8.09 5.88
C LYS A 117 1.14 -7.06 6.18
N HIS A 118 1.54 -5.88 6.65
CA HIS A 118 0.56 -4.86 7.05
C HIS A 118 -0.12 -4.24 5.83
N LEU A 119 0.63 -4.02 4.76
CA LEU A 119 0.06 -3.52 3.51
C LEU A 119 -0.99 -4.51 2.98
N GLU A 120 -0.70 -5.79 3.04
CA GLU A 120 -1.67 -6.81 2.64
C GLU A 120 -2.93 -6.74 3.51
N LEU A 121 -2.76 -6.67 4.84
CA LEU A 121 -3.88 -6.65 5.76
C LEU A 121 -4.81 -5.45 5.55
N ILE A 122 -4.25 -4.24 5.44
CA ILE A 122 -5.11 -3.07 5.25
C ILE A 122 -5.73 -3.05 3.86
N SER A 123 -5.05 -3.60 2.86
CA SER A 123 -5.62 -3.67 1.52
C SER A 123 -6.83 -4.61 1.49
N GLN A 124 -6.73 -5.76 2.16
CA GLN A 124 -7.86 -6.67 2.29
C GLN A 124 -9.02 -6.03 3.06
N ALA A 125 -8.71 -5.31 4.15
CA ALA A 125 -9.74 -4.62 4.92
C ALA A 125 -10.40 -3.51 4.11
N TYR A 126 -9.61 -2.76 3.33
CA TYR A 126 -10.14 -1.69 2.47
C TYR A 126 -11.08 -2.27 1.40
N ILE A 127 -10.70 -3.38 0.79
CA ILE A 127 -11.52 -4.00 -0.25
C ILE A 127 -12.90 -4.35 0.32
N GLN A 128 -12.94 -4.92 1.53
CA GLN A 128 -14.21 -5.26 2.17
C GLN A 128 -15.01 -4.01 2.52
N TRP A 129 -14.36 -3.01 3.09
CA TRP A 129 -14.99 -1.74 3.46
C TRP A 129 -15.58 -1.04 2.22
N TRP A 130 -14.80 -1.00 1.15
CA TRP A 130 -15.21 -0.35 -0.10
C TRP A 130 -16.36 -1.11 -0.77
N SER A 131 -16.27 -2.42 -0.80
CA SER A 131 -17.28 -3.27 -1.46
C SER A 131 -18.63 -3.18 -0.78
N ARG A 132 -18.67 -2.97 0.54
CA ARG A 132 -19.92 -2.78 1.26
C ARG A 132 -20.60 -1.46 0.88
N GLN A 133 -19.82 -0.43 0.59
CA GLN A 133 -20.35 0.90 0.28
C GLN A 133 -20.60 1.10 -1.21
N ALA A 134 -19.82 0.47 -2.05
CA ALA A 134 -19.88 0.65 -3.50
C ALA A 134 -19.63 -0.67 -4.20
N PRO A 135 -20.64 -1.55 -4.26
CA PRO A 135 -20.48 -2.85 -4.92
C PRO A 135 -19.96 -2.69 -6.35
N GLY A 136 -18.95 -3.47 -6.71
CA GLY A 136 -18.35 -3.42 -8.03
C GLY A 136 -17.22 -2.42 -8.20
N ALA A 137 -17.04 -1.50 -7.25
CA ALA A 137 -16.00 -0.46 -7.38
C ALA A 137 -14.60 -1.05 -7.36
N TYR A 138 -14.35 -1.99 -6.44
CA TYR A 138 -13.04 -2.61 -6.35
C TYR A 138 -12.70 -3.38 -7.64
N GLU A 139 -13.65 -4.16 -8.15
CA GLU A 139 -13.42 -4.95 -9.37
C GLU A 139 -13.05 -4.05 -10.55
N ALA A 140 -13.76 -2.93 -10.70
CA ALA A 140 -13.46 -1.96 -11.75
C ALA A 140 -12.08 -1.34 -11.56
N PHE A 141 -11.75 -0.99 -10.32
CA PHE A 141 -10.44 -0.42 -9.97
C PHE A 141 -9.32 -1.43 -10.27
N SER A 142 -9.49 -2.66 -9.81
CA SER A 142 -8.49 -3.71 -10.01
C SER A 142 -8.23 -3.94 -11.50
N LYS A 143 -9.29 -3.98 -12.29
CA LYS A 143 -9.17 -4.17 -13.73
C LYS A 143 -8.35 -3.05 -14.38
N ARG A 144 -8.60 -1.80 -14.00
CA ARG A 144 -7.85 -0.67 -14.54
C ARG A 144 -6.38 -0.71 -14.14
N VAL A 145 -6.12 -1.06 -12.87
CA VAL A 145 -4.78 -1.02 -12.30
C VAL A 145 -3.92 -2.17 -12.80
N ARG A 146 -4.51 -3.33 -12.93
CA ARG A 146 -3.77 -4.54 -13.33
C ARG A 146 -3.65 -4.69 -14.86
N GLY A 147 -4.46 -3.99 -15.57
CA GLY A 147 -4.45 -4.02 -17.04
C GLY A 147 -5.16 -5.21 -17.59
#